data_91b0ad87a7669428e68c6fc4a8f5067e
#
_entry.id   91b0ad87a7669428e68c6fc4a8f5067e
#
_cell.length_a   1.000
_cell.length_b   1.000
_cell.length_c   1.000
_cell.angle_alpha   90.00
_cell.angle_beta   90.00
_cell.angle_gamma   90.00
#
_symmetry.space_group_name_H-M   'P 1'
#
loop_
_entity.id
_entity.type
_entity.pdbx_description
1 polymer ?
#
loop_
_entity_poly.entity_id
_entity_poly.type
_entity_poly.pdbx_seq_one_letter_code
_entity_poly.pdbx_strand_id
1 'polypeptide(L)'
;IEGPESLCISLCDRHRSIGGDGIVLVEKSRKADVKMKVFYSDGTEGDACGNGIRCGAKYAYEQGLIGRDMMTVETVNGIQKLKLFMRDGWVTSVIMYVPEDQFLYDRDMEKAAAADACVQEKLATAGATALKTSRIAGGGLHCQIFCDSIDTFDIEKLGPEIEYSDIFNAPACFEFIKVVDASTIRLKIWDGANGAVLSSASAAFCAARMAVEQGYCRRDKEITVETPGG
;
A
#
# COMPACT_ATOMS: atom_id res chain seq x y z
N ILE A 1 3.01 -25.63 7.79
CA ILE A 1 1.73 -25.79 7.08
C ILE A 1 2.09 -26.30 5.69
N GLU A 2 1.55 -27.44 5.31
CA GLU A 2 1.67 -27.97 3.94
C GLU A 2 0.58 -27.32 3.07
N GLY A 3 0.96 -26.86 1.86
CA GLY A 3 0.05 -26.24 0.91
C GLY A 3 -0.57 -24.92 1.38
N PRO A 4 0.24 -23.93 1.81
CA PRO A 4 -0.28 -22.65 2.27
C PRO A 4 -1.09 -21.92 1.19
N GLU A 5 -0.79 -22.15 -0.09
CA GLU A 5 -1.51 -21.60 -1.24
C GLU A 5 -2.98 -22.07 -1.26
N SER A 6 -3.18 -23.39 -1.21
CA SER A 6 -4.52 -23.98 -1.22
C SER A 6 -5.30 -23.64 0.05
N LEU A 7 -4.63 -23.57 1.19
CA LEU A 7 -5.22 -23.15 2.45
C LEU A 7 -5.69 -21.71 2.37
N CYS A 8 -4.87 -20.81 1.78
CA CYS A 8 -5.21 -19.42 1.61
C CYS A 8 -6.47 -19.24 0.75
N ILE A 9 -6.53 -19.87 -0.42
CA ILE A 9 -7.71 -19.84 -1.28
C ILE A 9 -8.96 -20.28 -0.51
N SER A 10 -8.86 -21.38 0.23
CA SER A 10 -9.98 -21.91 1.02
C SER A 10 -10.42 -20.97 2.13
N LEU A 11 -9.48 -20.42 2.91
CA LEU A 11 -9.79 -19.54 4.06
C LEU A 11 -10.27 -18.16 3.64
N CYS A 12 -9.80 -17.65 2.49
CA CYS A 12 -10.16 -16.33 1.98
C CYS A 12 -11.49 -16.29 1.23
N ASP A 13 -12.11 -17.44 0.96
CA ASP A 13 -13.44 -17.48 0.34
C ASP A 13 -14.47 -16.78 1.26
N ARG A 14 -14.98 -15.63 0.79
CA ARG A 14 -15.92 -14.78 1.56
C ARG A 14 -17.32 -15.38 1.70
N HIS A 15 -17.65 -16.40 0.91
CA HIS A 15 -18.95 -17.05 0.91
C HIS A 15 -18.98 -18.37 1.67
N ARG A 16 -17.83 -19.04 1.81
CA ARG A 16 -17.75 -20.41 2.31
C ARG A 16 -16.82 -20.60 3.49
N SER A 17 -16.04 -19.57 3.85
CA SER A 17 -15.04 -19.66 4.91
C SER A 17 -14.95 -18.36 5.71
N ILE A 18 -13.77 -18.05 6.29
CA ILE A 18 -13.51 -16.86 7.12
C ILE A 18 -13.66 -15.60 6.26
N GLY A 19 -13.18 -15.62 5.02
CA GLY A 19 -13.10 -14.48 4.15
C GLY A 19 -11.93 -13.53 4.52
N GLY A 20 -11.22 -13.05 3.53
CA GLY A 20 -10.09 -12.13 3.73
C GLY A 20 -9.36 -11.83 2.44
N ASP A 21 -8.43 -10.87 2.48
CA ASP A 21 -7.61 -10.51 1.33
C ASP A 21 -6.36 -11.39 1.21
N GLY A 22 -6.07 -12.18 2.26
CA GLY A 22 -4.94 -13.06 2.30
C GLY A 22 -4.70 -13.66 3.69
N ILE A 23 -3.61 -14.43 3.82
CA ILE A 23 -3.12 -14.96 5.09
C ILE A 23 -1.66 -14.56 5.31
N VAL A 24 -1.28 -14.42 6.57
CA VAL A 24 0.10 -14.20 6.98
C VAL A 24 0.56 -15.41 7.80
N LEU A 25 1.60 -16.07 7.33
CA LEU A 25 2.26 -17.12 8.09
C LEU A 25 3.39 -16.52 8.91
N VAL A 26 3.38 -16.79 10.22
CA VAL A 26 4.45 -16.39 11.16
C VAL A 26 5.28 -17.62 11.50
N GLU A 27 6.54 -17.61 11.11
CA GLU A 27 7.48 -18.72 11.24
C GLU A 27 8.71 -18.31 12.05
N LYS A 28 9.47 -19.32 12.53
CA LYS A 28 10.78 -19.05 13.13
C LYS A 28 11.75 -18.56 12.07
N SER A 29 12.55 -17.53 12.43
CA SER A 29 13.66 -17.05 11.60
C SER A 29 15.00 -17.40 12.23
N ARG A 30 16.04 -17.50 11.38
CA ARG A 30 17.45 -17.53 11.80
C ARG A 30 18.14 -16.19 11.67
N LYS A 31 17.47 -15.20 11.05
CA LYS A 31 18.03 -13.90 10.70
C LYS A 31 17.33 -12.73 11.40
N ALA A 32 16.13 -12.98 11.91
CA ALA A 32 15.27 -11.97 12.52
C ALA A 32 14.51 -12.60 13.71
N ASP A 33 13.69 -11.84 14.39
CA ASP A 33 12.86 -12.34 15.50
C ASP A 33 11.83 -13.36 15.01
N VAL A 34 11.19 -13.06 13.87
CA VAL A 34 10.26 -13.95 13.17
C VAL A 34 10.46 -13.83 11.67
N LYS A 35 9.96 -14.82 10.92
CA LYS A 35 9.79 -14.75 9.47
C LYS A 35 8.31 -14.67 9.15
N MET A 36 7.94 -13.83 8.20
CA MET A 36 6.57 -13.72 7.72
C MET A 36 6.50 -13.93 6.21
N LYS A 37 5.50 -14.73 5.81
CA LYS A 37 5.10 -14.92 4.41
C LYS A 37 3.66 -14.47 4.27
N VAL A 38 3.37 -13.74 3.22
CA VAL A 38 2.03 -13.27 2.90
C VAL A 38 1.55 -14.02 1.67
N PHE A 39 0.33 -14.57 1.74
CA PHE A 39 -0.34 -15.19 0.60
C PHE A 39 -1.63 -14.40 0.34
N TYR A 40 -1.86 -14.03 -0.91
CA TYR A 40 -3.09 -13.38 -1.33
C TYR A 40 -4.23 -14.37 -1.50
N SER A 41 -5.46 -13.89 -1.59
CA SER A 41 -6.67 -14.72 -1.67
C SER A 41 -6.70 -15.70 -2.85
N ASP A 42 -5.91 -15.46 -3.90
CA ASP A 42 -5.72 -16.35 -5.04
C ASP A 42 -4.68 -17.46 -4.80
N GLY A 43 -4.03 -17.47 -3.62
CA GLY A 43 -2.99 -18.41 -3.23
C GLY A 43 -1.58 -18.02 -3.64
N THR A 44 -1.38 -16.91 -4.33
CA THR A 44 -0.03 -16.46 -4.70
C THR A 44 0.73 -15.95 -3.47
N GLU A 45 2.01 -16.33 -3.33
CA GLU A 45 2.90 -15.73 -2.34
C GLU A 45 3.23 -14.31 -2.80
N GLY A 46 2.84 -13.33 -1.99
CA GLY A 46 2.98 -11.93 -2.30
C GLY A 46 4.25 -11.32 -1.72
N ASP A 47 4.53 -10.12 -2.21
CA ASP A 47 5.49 -9.23 -1.57
C ASP A 47 5.05 -8.91 -0.15
N ALA A 48 6.00 -8.43 0.66
CA ALA A 48 5.74 -8.08 2.05
C ALA A 48 4.69 -6.97 2.17
N CYS A 49 3.42 -7.35 2.23
CA CYS A 49 2.30 -6.43 2.46
C CYS A 49 2.43 -5.74 3.81
N GLY A 50 2.57 -4.42 3.83
CA GLY A 50 2.76 -3.64 5.07
C GLY A 50 1.62 -3.83 6.08
N ASN A 51 0.38 -3.97 5.63
CA ASN A 51 -0.78 -4.26 6.49
C ASN A 51 -0.64 -5.67 7.10
N GLY A 52 -0.33 -6.68 6.29
CA GLY A 52 -0.14 -8.05 6.75
C GLY A 52 1.00 -8.17 7.76
N ILE A 53 2.15 -7.53 7.51
CA ILE A 53 3.29 -7.52 8.44
C ILE A 53 2.91 -6.90 9.78
N ARG A 54 2.17 -5.79 9.81
CA ARG A 54 1.72 -5.16 11.06
C ARG A 54 0.75 -6.05 11.83
N CYS A 55 -0.18 -6.74 11.14
CA CYS A 55 -1.06 -7.73 11.74
C CYS A 55 -0.28 -8.91 12.33
N GLY A 56 0.68 -9.46 11.56
CA GLY A 56 1.55 -10.54 12.02
C GLY A 56 2.42 -10.14 13.21
N ALA A 57 2.89 -8.88 13.27
CA ALA A 57 3.66 -8.35 14.39
C ALA A 57 2.83 -8.27 15.67
N LYS A 58 1.59 -7.77 15.56
CA LYS A 58 0.61 -7.78 16.67
C LYS A 58 0.38 -9.20 17.16
N TYR A 59 0.09 -10.13 16.26
CA TYR A 59 -0.10 -11.54 16.58
C TYR A 59 1.12 -12.14 17.29
N ALA A 60 2.34 -11.93 16.75
CA ALA A 60 3.56 -12.48 17.33
C ALA A 60 3.81 -11.99 18.76
N TYR A 61 3.53 -10.73 19.05
CA TYR A 61 3.66 -10.17 20.40
C TYR A 61 2.58 -10.73 21.33
N GLU A 62 1.32 -10.70 20.95
CA GLU A 62 0.18 -11.12 21.78
C GLU A 62 0.17 -12.64 22.06
N GLN A 63 0.78 -13.44 21.18
CA GLN A 63 1.00 -14.87 21.41
C GLN A 63 2.30 -15.16 22.19
N GLY A 64 3.02 -14.15 22.65
CA GLY A 64 4.25 -14.31 23.44
C GLY A 64 5.44 -14.85 22.65
N LEU A 65 5.40 -14.81 21.32
CA LEU A 65 6.55 -15.20 20.48
C LEU A 65 7.68 -14.16 20.61
N ILE A 66 7.33 -12.91 20.84
CA ILE A 66 8.24 -11.79 21.06
C ILE A 66 7.81 -11.03 22.32
N GLY A 67 8.80 -10.73 23.18
CA GLY A 67 8.54 -10.07 24.47
C GLY A 67 9.02 -8.61 24.54
N ARG A 68 9.24 -7.94 23.40
CA ARG A 68 9.77 -6.58 23.33
C ARG A 68 9.02 -5.74 22.30
N ASP A 69 9.09 -4.40 22.44
CA ASP A 69 8.39 -3.44 21.58
C ASP A 69 9.08 -3.20 20.23
N MET A 70 10.40 -3.44 20.16
CA MET A 70 11.15 -3.41 18.90
C MET A 70 11.33 -4.82 18.38
N MET A 71 10.92 -5.08 17.14
CA MET A 71 11.09 -6.37 16.49
C MET A 71 11.62 -6.26 15.06
N THR A 72 12.21 -7.33 14.61
CA THR A 72 12.65 -7.54 13.24
C THR A 72 11.88 -8.69 12.60
N VAL A 73 11.50 -8.50 11.33
CA VAL A 73 10.74 -9.49 10.56
C VAL A 73 11.50 -9.82 9.29
N GLU A 74 11.84 -11.10 9.09
CA GLU A 74 12.34 -11.58 7.81
C GLU A 74 11.17 -11.71 6.83
N THR A 75 11.28 -11.05 5.68
CA THR A 75 10.31 -11.10 4.59
C THR A 75 11.03 -11.41 3.27
N VAL A 76 10.28 -11.64 2.21
CA VAL A 76 10.83 -11.80 0.84
C VAL A 76 11.65 -10.58 0.41
N ASN A 77 11.27 -9.38 0.86
CA ASN A 77 11.95 -8.12 0.54
C ASN A 77 13.06 -7.75 1.54
N GLY A 78 13.51 -8.70 2.36
CA GLY A 78 14.55 -8.48 3.37
C GLY A 78 14.03 -8.33 4.79
N ILE A 79 14.87 -7.78 5.67
CA ILE A 79 14.53 -7.62 7.09
C ILE A 79 13.88 -6.26 7.31
N GLN A 80 12.64 -6.31 7.77
CA GLN A 80 11.86 -5.14 8.17
C GLN A 80 12.00 -4.89 9.67
N LYS A 81 12.09 -3.62 10.08
CA LYS A 81 12.10 -3.20 11.48
C LYS A 81 10.75 -2.62 11.84
N LEU A 82 10.21 -3.05 12.98
CA LEU A 82 8.93 -2.56 13.49
C LEU A 82 9.05 -2.12 14.94
N LYS A 83 8.22 -1.16 15.31
CA LYS A 83 7.99 -0.74 16.69
C LYS A 83 6.52 -0.91 17.04
N LEU A 84 6.27 -1.60 18.14
CA LEU A 84 4.93 -1.84 18.64
C LEU A 84 4.63 -0.85 19.78
N PHE A 85 3.40 -0.40 19.83
CA PHE A 85 2.86 0.38 20.93
C PHE A 85 1.78 -0.44 21.61
N MET A 86 1.90 -0.57 22.92
CA MET A 86 1.01 -1.39 23.72
C MET A 86 0.23 -0.53 24.72
N ARG A 87 -0.99 -0.97 24.99
CA ARG A 87 -1.82 -0.46 26.06
C ARG A 87 -2.53 -1.63 26.72
N ASP A 88 -2.42 -1.72 28.04
CA ASP A 88 -3.06 -2.79 28.85
C ASP A 88 -2.71 -4.21 28.36
N GLY A 89 -1.46 -4.42 27.88
CA GLY A 89 -0.97 -5.71 27.38
C GLY A 89 -1.32 -6.02 25.93
N TRP A 90 -2.06 -5.15 25.24
CA TRP A 90 -2.48 -5.31 23.85
C TRP A 90 -1.74 -4.35 22.92
N VAL A 91 -1.36 -4.81 21.74
CA VAL A 91 -0.78 -3.94 20.71
C VAL A 91 -1.88 -3.06 20.11
N THR A 92 -1.72 -1.75 20.23
CA THR A 92 -2.67 -0.75 19.74
C THR A 92 -2.26 -0.17 18.39
N SER A 93 -0.95 -0.06 18.12
CA SER A 93 -0.42 0.37 16.83
C SER A 93 0.96 -0.20 16.56
N VAL A 94 1.34 -0.23 15.28
CA VAL A 94 2.63 -0.71 14.83
C VAL A 94 3.21 0.26 13.81
N ILE A 95 4.41 0.76 14.07
CA ILE A 95 5.21 1.50 13.08
C ILE A 95 6.11 0.51 12.34
N MET A 96 6.11 0.59 11.02
CA MET A 96 7.06 -0.11 10.16
C MET A 96 8.06 0.90 9.59
N TYR A 97 9.35 0.63 9.75
CA TYR A 97 10.42 1.44 9.18
C TYR A 97 10.73 0.95 7.76
N VAL A 98 10.49 1.80 6.80
CA VAL A 98 10.71 1.51 5.37
C VAL A 98 11.97 2.26 4.91
N PRO A 99 13.00 1.55 4.41
CA PRO A 99 14.18 2.19 3.84
C PRO A 99 13.83 3.04 2.60
N GLU A 100 14.49 4.18 2.46
CA GLU A 100 14.23 5.12 1.35
C GLU A 100 14.52 4.52 -0.03
N ASP A 101 15.49 3.63 -0.10
CA ASP A 101 15.95 2.96 -1.33
C ASP A 101 15.01 1.84 -1.82
N GLN A 102 14.00 1.46 -1.04
CA GLN A 102 12.97 0.51 -1.49
C GLN A 102 12.01 1.11 -2.53
N PHE A 103 11.96 2.44 -2.67
CA PHE A 103 11.05 3.15 -3.55
C PHE A 103 11.85 4.02 -4.51
N LEU A 104 11.99 3.56 -5.73
CA LEU A 104 12.76 4.24 -6.77
C LEU A 104 11.84 4.99 -7.72
N TYR A 105 12.26 6.19 -8.10
CA TYR A 105 11.59 6.96 -9.16
C TYR A 105 11.66 6.23 -10.49
N ASP A 106 10.53 6.07 -11.14
CA ASP A 106 10.49 5.72 -12.55
C ASP A 106 10.81 6.98 -13.39
N ARG A 107 11.94 6.94 -14.10
CA ARG A 107 12.46 8.06 -14.89
C ARG A 107 12.18 7.93 -16.39
N ASP A 108 11.35 7.01 -16.80
CA ASP A 108 10.96 6.90 -18.21
C ASP A 108 10.03 8.05 -18.61
N MET A 109 10.64 9.17 -19.04
CA MET A 109 9.97 10.44 -19.33
C MET A 109 8.99 10.35 -20.50
N GLU A 110 9.22 9.47 -21.49
CA GLU A 110 8.31 9.38 -22.65
C GLU A 110 7.00 8.66 -22.29
N LYS A 111 7.12 7.55 -21.56
CA LYS A 111 5.93 6.86 -21.02
C LYS A 111 5.20 7.73 -19.98
N ALA A 112 5.95 8.56 -19.23
CA ALA A 112 5.37 9.49 -18.28
C ALA A 112 4.40 10.48 -18.94
N ALA A 113 4.82 11.17 -20.00
CA ALA A 113 4.03 12.21 -20.65
C ALA A 113 2.73 11.67 -21.27
N ALA A 114 2.77 10.47 -21.88
CA ALA A 114 1.59 9.85 -22.47
C ALA A 114 0.55 9.44 -21.39
N ALA A 115 1.04 8.87 -20.28
CA ALA A 115 0.16 8.50 -19.16
C ALA A 115 -0.43 9.74 -18.47
N ASP A 116 0.33 10.82 -18.33
CA ASP A 116 -0.15 12.07 -17.77
C ASP A 116 -1.30 12.65 -18.59
N ALA A 117 -1.18 12.64 -19.92
CA ALA A 117 -2.24 13.10 -20.82
C ALA A 117 -3.52 12.26 -20.70
N CYS A 118 -3.39 10.93 -20.66
CA CYS A 118 -4.52 10.02 -20.46
C CYS A 118 -5.21 10.26 -19.10
N VAL A 119 -4.45 10.33 -18.02
CA VAL A 119 -5.00 10.59 -16.69
C VAL A 119 -5.73 11.94 -16.63
N GLN A 120 -5.17 12.99 -17.24
CA GLN A 120 -5.80 14.30 -17.31
C GLN A 120 -7.13 14.27 -18.06
N GLU A 121 -7.19 13.59 -19.22
CA GLU A 121 -8.41 13.43 -20.00
C GLU A 121 -9.50 12.71 -19.22
N LYS A 122 -9.16 11.57 -18.60
CA LYS A 122 -10.11 10.76 -17.82
C LYS A 122 -10.62 11.49 -16.58
N LEU A 123 -9.75 12.18 -15.86
CA LEU A 123 -10.15 12.98 -14.71
C LEU A 123 -11.04 14.17 -15.11
N ALA A 124 -10.73 14.87 -16.21
CA ALA A 124 -11.56 15.96 -16.71
C ALA A 124 -12.99 15.48 -17.04
N THR A 125 -13.11 14.31 -17.66
CA THR A 125 -14.42 13.67 -17.94
C THR A 125 -15.16 13.32 -16.66
N ALA A 126 -14.46 12.97 -15.60
CA ALA A 126 -15.01 12.65 -14.28
C ALA A 126 -15.24 13.89 -13.38
N GLY A 127 -15.02 15.11 -13.90
CA GLY A 127 -15.24 16.35 -13.17
C GLY A 127 -14.16 16.74 -12.17
N ALA A 128 -12.94 16.24 -12.36
CA ALA A 128 -11.76 16.59 -11.57
C ALA A 128 -10.60 17.01 -12.48
N THR A 129 -9.59 17.67 -11.89
CA THR A 129 -8.41 18.14 -12.61
C THR A 129 -7.15 17.52 -12.00
N ALA A 130 -6.34 16.85 -12.82
CA ALA A 130 -5.00 16.45 -12.40
C ALA A 130 -4.09 17.68 -12.34
N LEU A 131 -3.54 17.96 -11.17
CA LEU A 131 -2.58 19.04 -10.96
C LEU A 131 -1.16 18.58 -11.31
N LYS A 132 -0.82 17.35 -10.95
CA LYS A 132 0.48 16.73 -11.19
C LYS A 132 0.40 15.23 -11.05
N THR A 133 1.17 14.53 -11.87
CA THR A 133 1.35 13.07 -11.77
C THR A 133 2.81 12.72 -11.51
N SER A 134 3.05 11.56 -10.95
CA SER A 134 4.39 11.01 -10.71
C SER A 134 4.32 9.50 -10.57
N ARG A 135 5.48 8.82 -10.63
CA ARG A 135 5.56 7.37 -10.52
C ARG A 135 6.72 6.94 -9.65
N ILE A 136 6.44 5.95 -8.82
CA ILE A 136 7.44 5.29 -7.98
C ILE A 136 7.31 3.78 -8.18
N ALA A 137 8.44 3.11 -8.36
CA ALA A 137 8.53 1.65 -8.31
C ALA A 137 8.91 1.22 -6.88
N GLY A 138 8.10 0.34 -6.29
CA GLY A 138 8.35 -0.13 -4.92
C GLY A 138 7.34 -1.21 -4.53
N GLY A 139 7.65 -2.49 -4.81
CA GLY A 139 6.68 -3.59 -4.66
C GLY A 139 5.58 -3.58 -5.72
N GLY A 140 5.82 -2.89 -6.86
CA GLY A 140 4.89 -2.63 -7.94
C GLY A 140 5.04 -1.21 -8.46
N LEU A 141 4.31 -0.87 -9.51
CA LEU A 141 4.23 0.48 -10.05
C LEU A 141 3.15 1.28 -9.31
N HIS A 142 3.54 2.37 -8.71
CA HIS A 142 2.68 3.32 -8.04
C HIS A 142 2.60 4.62 -8.84
N CYS A 143 1.39 5.05 -9.20
CA CYS A 143 1.12 6.27 -9.95
C CYS A 143 0.40 7.28 -9.05
N GLN A 144 1.10 8.33 -8.62
CA GLN A 144 0.55 9.38 -7.77
C GLN A 144 -0.07 10.47 -8.65
N ILE A 145 -1.34 10.74 -8.45
CA ILE A 145 -2.14 11.69 -9.19
C ILE A 145 -2.66 12.76 -8.22
N PHE A 146 -1.97 13.89 -8.16
CA PHE A 146 -2.45 15.03 -7.37
C PHE A 146 -3.58 15.70 -8.11
N CYS A 147 -4.73 15.85 -7.46
CA CYS A 147 -5.93 16.43 -8.03
C CYS A 147 -6.57 17.48 -7.10
N ASP A 148 -7.35 18.35 -7.69
CA ASP A 148 -8.06 19.42 -6.98
C ASP A 148 -9.18 18.87 -6.10
N SER A 149 -9.79 17.75 -6.49
CA SER A 149 -10.78 17.01 -5.72
C SER A 149 -10.67 15.50 -5.96
N ILE A 150 -10.96 14.73 -4.90
CA ILE A 150 -11.11 13.26 -4.97
C ILE A 150 -12.55 12.83 -4.69
N ASP A 151 -13.44 13.77 -4.36
CA ASP A 151 -14.82 13.49 -3.96
C ASP A 151 -15.80 13.56 -5.16
N THR A 152 -15.36 14.11 -6.29
CA THR A 152 -16.19 14.37 -7.48
C THR A 152 -16.37 13.16 -8.39
N PHE A 153 -15.56 12.12 -8.24
CA PHE A 153 -15.58 10.94 -9.10
C PHE A 153 -15.73 9.62 -8.34
N ASP A 154 -16.31 8.65 -9.04
CA ASP A 154 -16.40 7.27 -8.62
C ASP A 154 -15.14 6.52 -9.06
N ILE A 155 -14.33 6.09 -8.10
CA ILE A 155 -13.06 5.40 -8.36
C ILE A 155 -13.27 4.03 -9.02
N GLU A 156 -14.40 3.37 -8.77
CA GLU A 156 -14.71 2.06 -9.38
C GLU A 156 -15.01 2.15 -10.86
N LYS A 157 -15.38 3.34 -11.33
CA LYS A 157 -15.51 3.63 -12.76
C LYS A 157 -14.21 4.15 -13.37
N LEU A 158 -13.60 5.12 -12.70
CA LEU A 158 -12.41 5.79 -13.22
C LEU A 158 -11.17 4.89 -13.23
N GLY A 159 -10.98 4.05 -12.21
CA GLY A 159 -9.83 3.17 -12.07
C GLY A 159 -9.62 2.26 -13.29
N PRO A 160 -10.62 1.45 -13.68
CA PRO A 160 -10.52 0.61 -14.88
C PRO A 160 -10.28 1.39 -16.16
N GLU A 161 -10.91 2.58 -16.32
CA GLU A 161 -10.72 3.40 -17.50
C GLU A 161 -9.28 3.91 -17.68
N ILE A 162 -8.57 4.12 -16.58
CA ILE A 162 -7.16 4.49 -16.61
C ILE A 162 -6.28 3.24 -16.80
N GLU A 163 -6.52 2.21 -16.02
CA GLU A 163 -5.71 1.00 -15.99
C GLU A 163 -5.70 0.27 -17.34
N TYR A 164 -6.87 0.10 -17.96
CA TYR A 164 -7.00 -0.60 -19.24
C TYR A 164 -6.73 0.28 -20.46
N SER A 165 -6.21 1.49 -20.24
CA SER A 165 -5.72 2.28 -21.37
C SER A 165 -4.43 1.66 -21.92
N ASP A 166 -4.21 1.76 -23.25
CA ASP A 166 -3.05 1.17 -23.96
C ASP A 166 -1.68 1.70 -23.46
N ILE A 167 -1.69 2.59 -22.50
CA ILE A 167 -0.51 3.28 -21.96
C ILE A 167 0.14 2.51 -20.81
N PHE A 168 -0.68 1.77 -20.04
CA PHE A 168 -0.22 0.98 -18.91
C PHE A 168 -0.07 -0.48 -19.32
N ASN A 169 1.17 -0.92 -19.54
CA ASN A 169 1.48 -2.28 -19.99
C ASN A 169 1.49 -3.33 -18.86
N ALA A 170 1.24 -2.91 -17.63
CA ALA A 170 1.21 -3.78 -16.45
C ALA A 170 0.24 -3.19 -15.41
N PRO A 171 -0.31 -4.03 -14.52
CA PRO A 171 -1.10 -3.56 -13.39
C PRO A 171 -0.33 -2.52 -12.58
N ALA A 172 -0.98 -1.42 -12.25
CA ALA A 172 -0.41 -0.34 -11.46
C ALA A 172 -1.36 0.05 -10.34
N CYS A 173 -0.81 0.60 -9.26
CA CYS A 173 -1.58 1.22 -8.20
C CYS A 173 -1.72 2.72 -8.50
N PHE A 174 -2.94 3.21 -8.57
CA PHE A 174 -3.22 4.63 -8.81
C PHE A 174 -3.69 5.28 -7.51
N GLU A 175 -2.92 6.25 -7.03
CA GLU A 175 -3.22 7.04 -5.85
C GLU A 175 -3.74 8.42 -6.26
N PHE A 176 -5.04 8.64 -6.11
CA PHE A 176 -5.65 9.96 -6.30
C PHE A 176 -5.51 10.75 -5.01
N ILE A 177 -4.76 11.85 -5.06
CA ILE A 177 -4.27 12.57 -3.90
C ILE A 177 -4.87 13.96 -3.85
N LYS A 178 -5.58 14.26 -2.77
CA LYS A 178 -5.98 15.61 -2.39
C LYS A 178 -5.06 16.12 -1.29
N VAL A 179 -4.37 17.21 -1.54
CA VAL A 179 -3.63 17.93 -0.49
C VAL A 179 -4.63 18.73 0.35
N VAL A 180 -4.66 18.46 1.64
CA VAL A 180 -5.50 19.18 2.61
C VAL A 180 -4.75 20.37 3.19
N ASP A 181 -3.51 20.11 3.67
CA ASP A 181 -2.59 21.14 4.17
C ASP A 181 -1.12 20.66 4.06
N ALA A 182 -0.18 21.39 4.64
CA ALA A 182 1.26 21.09 4.56
C ALA A 182 1.69 19.81 5.32
N SER A 183 0.77 19.13 5.99
CA SER A 183 1.02 17.90 6.77
C SER A 183 -0.08 16.85 6.62
N THR A 184 -1.08 17.10 5.79
CA THR A 184 -2.24 16.21 5.63
C THR A 184 -2.59 16.04 4.16
N ILE A 185 -2.70 14.78 3.72
CA ILE A 185 -3.20 14.39 2.41
C ILE A 185 -4.31 13.36 2.54
N ARG A 186 -5.25 13.36 1.59
CA ARG A 186 -6.33 12.37 1.50
C ARG A 186 -6.17 11.55 0.23
N LEU A 187 -6.41 10.25 0.32
CA LEU A 187 -6.26 9.32 -0.79
C LEU A 187 -7.56 8.61 -1.14
N LYS A 188 -7.75 8.38 -2.44
CA LYS A 188 -8.48 7.23 -2.97
C LYS A 188 -7.51 6.37 -3.76
N ILE A 189 -7.61 5.05 -3.63
CA ILE A 189 -6.62 4.12 -4.16
C ILE A 189 -7.31 3.11 -5.06
N TRP A 190 -6.84 3.01 -6.30
CA TRP A 190 -7.16 1.92 -7.22
C TRP A 190 -5.93 1.02 -7.36
N ASP A 191 -6.09 -0.24 -7.00
CA ASP A 191 -5.06 -1.28 -7.13
C ASP A 191 -5.45 -2.16 -8.32
N GLY A 192 -4.60 -2.23 -9.35
CA GLY A 192 -4.87 -2.98 -10.56
C GLY A 192 -5.11 -4.48 -10.37
N ALA A 193 -4.71 -5.04 -9.23
CA ALA A 193 -4.99 -6.43 -8.89
C ALA A 193 -6.28 -6.61 -8.08
N ASN A 194 -6.67 -5.60 -7.27
CA ASN A 194 -7.71 -5.72 -6.25
C ASN A 194 -8.87 -4.72 -6.43
N GLY A 195 -8.76 -3.79 -7.39
CA GLY A 195 -9.75 -2.73 -7.59
C GLY A 195 -9.63 -1.59 -6.57
N ALA A 196 -10.76 -0.97 -6.22
CA ALA A 196 -10.76 0.07 -5.19
C ALA A 196 -10.47 -0.53 -3.82
N VAL A 197 -9.42 -0.05 -3.16
CA VAL A 197 -9.02 -0.51 -1.83
C VAL A 197 -9.19 0.59 -0.80
N LEU A 198 -9.62 0.19 0.41
CA LEU A 198 -9.88 1.15 1.49
C LEU A 198 -8.59 1.75 2.07
N SER A 199 -7.50 1.00 2.08
CA SER A 199 -6.21 1.45 2.60
C SER A 199 -5.06 0.57 2.08
N SER A 200 -3.94 1.19 1.74
CA SER A 200 -2.70 0.52 1.35
C SER A 200 -1.51 1.25 1.97
N ALA A 201 -0.67 0.52 2.70
CA ALA A 201 0.50 1.10 3.35
C ALA A 201 1.57 1.56 2.35
N SER A 202 1.79 0.81 1.26
CA SER A 202 2.72 1.21 0.18
C SER A 202 2.22 2.45 -0.55
N ALA A 203 0.94 2.49 -0.90
CA ALA A 203 0.32 3.64 -1.53
C ALA A 203 0.40 4.89 -0.65
N ALA A 204 0.08 4.77 0.65
CA ALA A 204 0.19 5.89 1.59
C ALA A 204 1.63 6.40 1.71
N PHE A 205 2.62 5.50 1.76
CA PHE A 205 4.03 5.88 1.79
C PHE A 205 4.46 6.59 0.50
N CYS A 206 4.11 6.03 -0.67
CA CYS A 206 4.44 6.63 -1.97
C CYS A 206 3.80 8.02 -2.11
N ALA A 207 2.53 8.15 -1.74
CA ALA A 207 1.81 9.43 -1.80
C ALA A 207 2.42 10.49 -0.88
N ALA A 208 2.72 10.14 0.38
CA ALA A 208 3.35 11.04 1.34
C ALA A 208 4.74 11.48 0.88
N ARG A 209 5.57 10.53 0.39
CA ARG A 209 6.87 10.85 -0.17
C ARG A 209 6.76 11.82 -1.34
N MET A 210 5.86 11.55 -2.29
CA MET A 210 5.67 12.43 -3.43
C MET A 210 5.12 13.80 -3.06
N ALA A 211 4.24 13.88 -2.06
CA ALA A 211 3.77 15.15 -1.55
C ALA A 211 4.91 16.04 -1.01
N VAL A 212 5.91 15.44 -0.37
CA VAL A 212 7.14 16.15 0.06
C VAL A 212 8.01 16.54 -1.13
N GLU A 213 8.30 15.60 -2.04
CA GLU A 213 9.17 15.86 -3.21
C GLU A 213 8.59 16.93 -4.15
N GLN A 214 7.26 17.02 -4.22
CA GLN A 214 6.53 18.03 -5.01
C GLN A 214 6.35 19.36 -4.27
N GLY A 215 6.77 19.44 -3.00
CA GLY A 215 6.68 20.64 -2.17
C GLY A 215 5.29 20.94 -1.60
N TYR A 216 4.36 19.97 -1.67
CA TYR A 216 3.04 20.12 -1.06
C TYR A 216 3.07 19.92 0.45
N CYS A 217 3.91 18.99 0.93
CA CYS A 217 4.08 18.72 2.36
C CYS A 217 5.51 18.98 2.81
N ARG A 218 5.68 19.18 4.13
CA ARG A 218 6.96 19.48 4.73
C ARG A 218 7.74 18.22 5.08
N ARG A 219 9.01 18.15 4.67
CA ARG A 219 9.89 17.00 4.95
C ARG A 219 10.17 16.76 6.44
N ASP A 220 10.16 17.83 7.24
CA ASP A 220 10.47 17.83 8.67
C ASP A 220 9.26 17.58 9.58
N LYS A 221 8.13 17.23 9.02
CA LYS A 221 6.87 16.98 9.72
C LYS A 221 6.33 15.58 9.47
N GLU A 222 5.63 15.07 10.47
CA GLU A 222 4.77 13.92 10.29
C GLU A 222 3.66 14.25 9.30
N ILE A 223 3.39 13.35 8.39
CA ILE A 223 2.34 13.52 7.38
C ILE A 223 1.21 12.54 7.69
N THR A 224 0.04 13.10 7.94
CA THR A 224 -1.19 12.33 8.05
C THR A 224 -1.70 11.98 6.67
N VAL A 225 -1.93 10.69 6.44
CA VAL A 225 -2.50 10.17 5.20
C VAL A 225 -3.88 9.58 5.53
N GLU A 226 -4.93 10.31 5.15
CA GLU A 226 -6.30 9.87 5.34
C GLU A 226 -6.75 9.00 4.17
N THR A 227 -7.27 7.84 4.47
CA THR A 227 -7.86 6.91 3.48
C THR A 227 -9.28 6.53 3.89
N PRO A 228 -10.11 5.95 2.98
CA PRO A 228 -11.45 5.48 3.38
C PRO A 228 -11.44 4.44 4.50
N GLY A 229 -10.31 3.75 4.70
CA GLY A 229 -10.14 2.76 5.78
C GLY A 229 -9.52 3.29 7.06
N GLY A 230 -9.22 4.61 7.13
CA GLY A 230 -8.61 5.26 8.30
C GLY A 230 -7.26 5.88 8.02
#